data_ffbe3d8b40c23a6d26164044e24bb8e7
#
_entry.id   ffbe3d8b40c23a6d26164044e24bb8e7
#
_cell.length_a   1.000
_cell.length_b   1.000
_cell.length_c   1.000
_cell.angle_alpha   90.00
_cell.angle_beta   90.00
_cell.angle_gamma   90.00
#
_symmetry.space_group_name_H-M   'P 1'
#
loop_
_entity.id
_entity.type
_entity.pdbx_description
1 polymer ?
#
loop_
_entity_poly.entity_id
_entity_poly.type
_entity_poly.pdbx_seq_one_letter_code
_entity_poly.pdbx_strand_id
1 'polypeptide(L)'
;MDEVQKILFVTGTTERFIKSLRVWIEHVTMAKNTGICDIEAHIWLADDVDEITEEFIKDSWIFTHRFPTTVAIPGFTDIWEPQHFAWKLYLLHEMNQMRCVGDGSTRLVIYMDTGVAFTRWLPETALQLTLRQGVCVFNDNEQFNRQWCHDIFCSSLTVTEKEKDEHQIWAGAVTFLQGHPRAAALFKEAWALAQKREIIVGEKWSGLDSTGKQYGHRHDQSILSLLSSRAKLERYPLRKVYSDGPSNANIDTVCFFVHRGNVNV
;
A
#
# COMPACT_ATOMS: atom_id res chain seq x y z
N MET A 1 -20.10 -8.61 -6.09
CA MET A 1 -20.00 -7.37 -5.27
C MET A 1 -21.10 -7.24 -4.21
N ASP A 2 -22.08 -8.11 -4.22
CA ASP A 2 -23.23 -8.04 -3.30
C ASP A 2 -22.88 -8.15 -1.80
N GLU A 3 -21.66 -8.67 -1.50
CA GLU A 3 -21.16 -8.78 -0.11
C GLU A 3 -20.41 -7.54 0.37
N VAL A 4 -19.92 -6.69 -0.54
CA VAL A 4 -19.20 -5.46 -0.22
C VAL A 4 -20.15 -4.28 -0.31
N GLN A 5 -20.44 -3.67 0.82
CA GLN A 5 -21.39 -2.57 0.90
C GLN A 5 -20.71 -1.20 0.75
N LYS A 6 -19.46 -1.11 1.12
CA LYS A 6 -18.68 0.13 1.06
C LYS A 6 -17.23 -0.13 0.64
N ILE A 7 -16.67 0.77 -0.17
CA ILE A 7 -15.25 0.76 -0.53
C ILE A 7 -14.57 2.02 0.03
N LEU A 8 -13.48 1.79 0.74
CA LEU A 8 -12.62 2.84 1.27
C LEU A 8 -11.35 2.91 0.44
N PHE A 9 -11.19 3.96 -0.36
CA PHE A 9 -9.92 4.24 -1.01
C PHE A 9 -9.01 4.99 -0.05
N VAL A 10 -7.77 4.54 0.09
CA VAL A 10 -6.86 5.04 1.11
C VAL A 10 -5.50 5.35 0.52
N THR A 11 -4.96 6.51 0.89
CA THR A 11 -3.58 6.91 0.54
C THR A 11 -2.95 7.77 1.64
N GLY A 12 -1.64 7.96 1.56
CA GLY A 12 -0.90 8.93 2.38
C GLY A 12 -0.06 9.83 1.48
N THR A 13 0.13 11.09 1.85
CA THR A 13 0.87 12.06 1.05
C THR A 13 1.70 13.03 1.89
N THR A 14 2.73 13.56 1.28
CA THR A 14 3.52 14.71 1.72
C THR A 14 3.37 15.84 0.69
N GLU A 15 3.80 17.05 1.00
CA GLU A 15 3.72 18.18 0.07
C GLU A 15 4.36 17.87 -1.29
N ARG A 16 5.46 17.14 -1.28
CA ARG A 16 6.16 16.69 -2.51
C ARG A 16 5.25 15.93 -3.49
N PHE A 17 4.23 15.21 -2.99
CA PHE A 17 3.37 14.34 -3.81
C PHE A 17 1.98 14.91 -4.05
N ILE A 18 1.74 16.19 -3.76
CA ILE A 18 0.42 16.83 -3.91
C ILE A 18 -0.08 16.79 -5.36
N LYS A 19 0.81 16.95 -6.34
CA LYS A 19 0.39 16.81 -7.76
C LYS A 19 -0.10 15.39 -8.07
N SER A 20 0.55 14.38 -7.52
CA SER A 20 0.12 12.99 -7.67
C SER A 20 -1.20 12.75 -6.94
N LEU A 21 -1.40 13.34 -5.77
CA LEU A 21 -2.65 13.24 -5.02
C LEU A 21 -3.84 13.78 -5.81
N ARG A 22 -3.69 14.90 -6.54
CA ARG A 22 -4.77 15.43 -7.40
C ARG A 22 -5.23 14.41 -8.43
N VAL A 23 -4.30 13.80 -9.14
CA VAL A 23 -4.60 12.73 -10.11
C VAL A 23 -5.27 11.54 -9.42
N TRP A 24 -4.78 11.16 -8.24
CA TRP A 24 -5.37 10.08 -7.45
C TRP A 24 -6.85 10.38 -7.11
N ILE A 25 -7.15 11.60 -6.63
CA ILE A 25 -8.51 12.04 -6.30
C ILE A 25 -9.41 12.03 -7.55
N GLU A 26 -8.92 12.51 -8.69
CA GLU A 26 -9.69 12.50 -9.95
C GLU A 26 -10.11 11.07 -10.32
N HIS A 27 -9.20 10.11 -10.26
CA HIS A 27 -9.49 8.72 -10.57
C HIS A 27 -10.45 8.06 -9.56
N VAL A 28 -10.30 8.34 -8.26
CA VAL A 28 -11.24 7.85 -7.24
C VAL A 28 -12.61 8.49 -7.41
N THR A 29 -12.68 9.78 -7.80
CA THR A 29 -13.93 10.47 -8.14
C THR A 29 -14.63 9.83 -9.34
N MET A 30 -13.86 9.46 -10.38
CA MET A 30 -14.41 8.72 -11.52
C MET A 30 -15.01 7.38 -11.07
N ALA A 31 -14.31 6.63 -10.21
CA ALA A 31 -14.83 5.38 -9.65
C ALA A 31 -16.12 5.59 -8.84
N LYS A 32 -16.18 6.64 -7.99
CA LYS A 32 -17.38 7.01 -7.24
C LYS A 32 -18.56 7.33 -8.14
N ASN A 33 -18.33 8.06 -9.22
CA ASN A 33 -19.38 8.48 -10.16
C ASN A 33 -19.98 7.30 -10.96
N THR A 34 -19.37 6.11 -10.92
CA THR A 34 -19.98 4.90 -11.51
C THR A 34 -21.24 4.46 -10.78
N GLY A 35 -21.40 4.84 -9.51
CA GLY A 35 -22.55 4.47 -8.67
C GLY A 35 -22.64 2.98 -8.33
N ILE A 36 -21.58 2.21 -8.55
CA ILE A 36 -21.57 0.74 -8.35
C ILE A 36 -21.68 0.38 -6.86
N CYS A 37 -21.10 1.20 -5.97
CA CYS A 37 -21.15 1.03 -4.51
C CYS A 37 -20.92 2.36 -3.80
N ASP A 38 -21.13 2.37 -2.49
CA ASP A 38 -20.75 3.53 -1.66
C ASP A 38 -19.24 3.62 -1.55
N ILE A 39 -18.69 4.81 -1.81
CA ILE A 39 -17.24 5.07 -1.81
C ILE A 39 -16.92 6.23 -0.88
N GLU A 40 -15.91 6.00 -0.03
CA GLU A 40 -15.23 7.01 0.76
C GLU A 40 -13.74 7.04 0.39
N ALA A 41 -13.12 8.22 0.44
CA ALA A 41 -11.69 8.40 0.30
C ALA A 41 -11.10 8.85 1.64
N HIS A 42 -10.03 8.20 2.07
CA HIS A 42 -9.30 8.54 3.30
C HIS A 42 -7.86 8.92 2.94
N ILE A 43 -7.51 10.17 3.20
CA ILE A 43 -6.20 10.75 2.83
C ILE A 43 -5.46 11.13 4.10
N TRP A 44 -4.30 10.51 4.31
CA TRP A 44 -3.42 10.80 5.41
C TRP A 44 -2.37 11.84 4.98
N LEU A 45 -2.36 12.98 5.67
CA LEU A 45 -1.52 14.12 5.35
C LEU A 45 -0.33 14.19 6.31
N ALA A 46 0.87 14.36 5.76
CA ALA A 46 2.05 14.68 6.55
C ALA A 46 2.00 16.14 7.04
N ASP A 47 2.83 16.46 8.04
CA ASP A 47 2.85 17.80 8.64
C ASP A 47 3.34 18.91 7.70
N ASP A 48 4.06 18.54 6.63
CA ASP A 48 4.51 19.46 5.59
C ASP A 48 3.41 19.91 4.61
N VAL A 49 2.23 19.27 4.65
CA VAL A 49 1.07 19.64 3.82
C VAL A 49 0.34 20.81 4.48
N ASP A 50 0.26 21.94 3.78
CA ASP A 50 -0.34 23.17 4.28
C ASP A 50 -1.89 23.17 4.17
N GLU A 51 -2.53 24.15 4.85
CA GLU A 51 -3.98 24.32 4.86
C GLU A 51 -4.55 24.69 3.47
N ILE A 52 -3.80 25.40 2.64
CA ILE A 52 -4.23 25.80 1.28
C ILE A 52 -4.35 24.54 0.42
N THR A 53 -3.43 23.62 0.59
CA THR A 53 -3.47 22.33 -0.11
C THR A 53 -4.69 21.51 0.32
N GLU A 54 -5.13 21.62 1.57
CA GLU A 54 -6.33 20.93 2.05
C GLU A 54 -7.62 21.45 1.42
N GLU A 55 -7.64 22.69 0.89
CA GLU A 55 -8.87 23.29 0.32
C GLU A 55 -9.44 22.51 -0.89
N PHE A 56 -8.61 21.86 -1.69
CA PHE A 56 -9.10 21.09 -2.82
C PHE A 56 -9.61 19.68 -2.45
N ILE A 57 -9.53 19.29 -1.15
CA ILE A 57 -9.94 17.98 -0.64
C ILE A 57 -11.29 18.07 0.13
N LYS A 58 -12.11 19.09 -0.12
CA LYS A 58 -13.30 19.40 0.71
C LYS A 58 -14.60 18.67 0.38
N ASP A 59 -14.57 17.68 -0.49
CA ASP A 59 -15.77 16.91 -0.78
C ASP A 59 -16.23 16.08 0.43
N SER A 60 -17.54 16.01 0.66
CA SER A 60 -18.13 15.37 1.85
C SER A 60 -17.87 13.86 1.98
N TRP A 61 -17.37 13.23 0.93
CA TRP A 61 -16.98 11.82 0.89
C TRP A 61 -15.47 11.60 1.03
N ILE A 62 -14.67 12.69 1.14
CA ILE A 62 -13.23 12.66 1.38
C ILE A 62 -12.96 13.00 2.83
N PHE A 63 -12.27 12.12 3.53
CA PHE A 63 -11.88 12.26 4.92
C PHE A 63 -10.38 12.46 5.00
N THR A 64 -9.95 13.58 5.55
CA THR A 64 -8.55 13.86 5.79
C THR A 64 -8.15 13.45 7.21
N HIS A 65 -6.95 12.89 7.33
CA HIS A 65 -6.33 12.52 8.59
C HIS A 65 -4.93 13.12 8.65
N ARG A 66 -4.46 13.45 9.84
CA ARG A 66 -3.05 13.82 10.04
C ARG A 66 -2.28 12.63 10.62
N PHE A 67 -1.07 12.42 10.15
CA PHE A 67 -0.17 11.48 10.83
C PHE A 67 0.13 12.02 12.23
N PRO A 68 0.12 11.16 13.27
CA PRO A 68 0.39 11.62 14.61
C PRO A 68 1.86 12.05 14.75
N THR A 69 2.09 13.26 15.22
CA THR A 69 3.42 13.80 15.55
C THR A 69 4.06 13.10 16.75
N THR A 70 3.27 12.36 17.53
CA THR A 70 3.67 11.72 18.79
C THR A 70 4.10 10.25 18.62
N VAL A 71 3.96 9.67 17.45
CA VAL A 71 4.47 8.30 17.22
C VAL A 71 5.97 8.37 17.01
N ALA A 72 6.71 8.40 18.11
CA ALA A 72 8.15 8.30 18.08
C ALA A 72 8.55 6.88 17.66
N ILE A 73 9.06 6.72 16.46
CA ILE A 73 9.80 5.53 16.08
C ILE A 73 11.25 5.76 16.50
N PRO A 74 11.85 4.91 17.33
CA PRO A 74 13.23 5.10 17.73
C PRO A 74 14.17 5.27 16.54
N GLY A 75 14.85 6.41 16.47
CA GLY A 75 15.79 6.74 15.38
C GLY A 75 15.15 7.35 14.12
N PHE A 76 13.86 7.69 14.15
CA PHE A 76 13.20 8.53 13.15
C PHE A 76 12.83 9.88 13.76
N THR A 77 12.94 10.94 12.97
CA THR A 77 12.43 12.27 13.34
C THR A 77 10.90 12.25 13.27
N ASP A 78 10.38 11.64 12.22
CA ASP A 78 8.95 11.59 11.93
C ASP A 78 8.56 10.26 11.29
N ILE A 79 7.35 9.78 11.59
CA ILE A 79 6.79 8.53 11.03
C ILE A 79 6.61 8.62 9.51
N TRP A 80 6.33 9.80 9.00
CA TRP A 80 6.02 10.04 7.59
C TRP A 80 7.26 10.34 6.73
N GLU A 81 8.49 10.25 7.27
CA GLU A 81 9.70 10.39 6.45
C GLU A 81 9.57 9.56 5.15
N PRO A 82 9.50 10.20 3.96
CA PRO A 82 9.11 9.52 2.72
C PRO A 82 10.04 8.39 2.32
N GLN A 83 11.32 8.49 2.71
CA GLN A 83 12.36 7.55 2.32
C GLN A 83 12.29 6.22 3.06
N HIS A 84 11.48 6.09 4.09
CA HIS A 84 11.43 4.87 4.91
C HIS A 84 10.11 4.14 4.81
N PHE A 85 9.06 4.80 4.29
CA PHE A 85 7.73 4.22 4.09
C PHE A 85 7.08 3.59 5.34
N ALA A 86 7.61 3.87 6.55
CA ALA A 86 7.03 3.38 7.80
C ALA A 86 5.60 3.85 7.98
N TRP A 87 5.30 5.06 7.55
CA TRP A 87 3.98 5.67 7.55
C TRP A 87 2.92 4.83 6.81
N LYS A 88 3.31 4.11 5.76
CA LYS A 88 2.39 3.22 5.04
C LYS A 88 1.91 2.07 5.91
N LEU A 89 2.83 1.45 6.63
CA LEU A 89 2.50 0.32 7.52
C LEU A 89 1.67 0.78 8.72
N TYR A 90 1.93 1.98 9.24
CA TYR A 90 1.07 2.64 10.22
C TYR A 90 -0.33 2.85 9.68
N LEU A 91 -0.47 3.46 8.50
CA LEU A 91 -1.74 3.74 7.85
C LEU A 91 -2.56 2.47 7.63
N LEU A 92 -1.96 1.40 7.11
CA LEU A 92 -2.64 0.12 6.90
C LEU A 92 -3.14 -0.47 8.22
N HIS A 93 -2.33 -0.35 9.28
CA HIS A 93 -2.70 -0.78 10.62
C HIS A 93 -3.91 0.01 11.16
N GLU A 94 -3.85 1.34 11.12
CA GLU A 94 -4.92 2.22 11.60
C GLU A 94 -6.22 2.01 10.81
N MET A 95 -6.15 2.00 9.48
CA MET A 95 -7.34 1.78 8.65
C MET A 95 -8.02 0.43 8.92
N ASN A 96 -7.23 -0.59 9.27
CA ASN A 96 -7.81 -1.87 9.65
C ASN A 96 -8.46 -1.85 11.05
N GLN A 97 -8.00 -0.97 11.96
CA GLN A 97 -8.54 -0.83 13.32
C GLN A 97 -9.68 0.16 13.43
N MET A 98 -9.81 1.08 12.49
CA MET A 98 -10.90 2.07 12.51
C MET A 98 -12.25 1.35 12.60
N ARG A 99 -12.88 1.48 13.75
CA ARG A 99 -14.17 0.82 14.00
C ARG A 99 -15.25 1.46 13.16
N CYS A 100 -15.95 0.63 12.42
CA CYS A 100 -17.23 1.00 11.87
C CYS A 100 -18.21 1.19 13.04
N VAL A 101 -18.54 2.43 13.36
CA VAL A 101 -19.56 2.67 14.38
C VAL A 101 -20.91 2.37 13.73
N GLY A 102 -21.46 1.19 14.01
CA GLY A 102 -22.90 1.00 14.04
C GLY A 102 -23.61 0.41 12.83
N ASP A 103 -22.97 0.16 11.68
CA ASP A 103 -23.74 -0.31 10.49
C ASP A 103 -23.57 -1.79 10.12
N GLY A 104 -22.60 -2.50 10.74
CA GLY A 104 -22.35 -3.91 10.43
C GLY A 104 -21.90 -4.19 8.98
N SER A 105 -21.60 -3.15 8.21
CA SER A 105 -21.28 -3.25 6.79
C SER A 105 -19.92 -3.88 6.54
N THR A 106 -19.85 -4.75 5.53
CA THR A 106 -18.57 -5.25 5.00
C THR A 106 -17.89 -4.17 4.20
N ARG A 107 -16.71 -3.72 4.64
CA ARG A 107 -15.93 -2.66 4.00
C ARG A 107 -14.68 -3.21 3.37
N LEU A 108 -14.54 -2.96 2.09
CA LEU A 108 -13.31 -3.24 1.33
C LEU A 108 -12.42 -1.99 1.37
N VAL A 109 -11.21 -2.14 1.87
CA VAL A 109 -10.18 -1.09 1.80
C VAL A 109 -9.30 -1.35 0.60
N ILE A 110 -9.09 -0.32 -0.22
CA ILE A 110 -8.14 -0.32 -1.34
C ILE A 110 -7.11 0.76 -1.05
N TYR A 111 -5.96 0.34 -0.51
CA TYR A 111 -4.80 1.21 -0.40
C TYR A 111 -4.13 1.34 -1.76
N MET A 112 -3.73 2.56 -2.11
CA MET A 112 -2.88 2.86 -3.27
C MET A 112 -1.92 4.00 -2.93
N ASP A 113 -0.67 3.88 -3.39
CA ASP A 113 0.25 5.02 -3.37
C ASP A 113 -0.34 6.19 -4.18
N THR A 114 -0.05 7.43 -3.81
CA THR A 114 -0.53 8.63 -4.54
C THR A 114 -0.09 8.67 -6.01
N GLY A 115 1.01 7.98 -6.33
CA GLY A 115 1.49 7.82 -7.71
C GLY A 115 0.77 6.73 -8.51
N VAL A 116 -0.29 6.13 -7.96
CA VAL A 116 -1.09 5.06 -8.59
C VAL A 116 -2.50 5.57 -8.86
N ALA A 117 -2.92 5.52 -10.11
CA ALA A 117 -4.28 5.82 -10.53
C ALA A 117 -5.12 4.54 -10.57
N PHE A 118 -6.36 4.62 -10.11
CA PHE A 118 -7.35 3.56 -10.22
C PHE A 118 -8.15 3.76 -11.51
N THR A 119 -7.99 2.85 -12.45
CA THR A 119 -8.58 3.00 -13.79
C THR A 119 -9.75 2.07 -14.05
N ARG A 120 -9.83 0.97 -13.30
CA ARG A 120 -10.86 -0.04 -13.46
C ARG A 120 -11.06 -0.83 -12.17
N TRP A 121 -12.26 -1.36 -11.97
CA TRP A 121 -12.59 -2.26 -10.87
C TRP A 121 -11.73 -3.52 -10.87
N LEU A 122 -11.39 -3.98 -9.68
CA LEU A 122 -10.64 -5.22 -9.50
C LEU A 122 -11.36 -6.40 -10.17
N PRO A 123 -10.61 -7.31 -10.82
CA PRO A 123 -11.19 -8.55 -11.31
C PRO A 123 -11.90 -9.30 -10.19
N GLU A 124 -13.03 -9.93 -10.53
CA GLU A 124 -13.82 -10.71 -9.58
C GLU A 124 -12.96 -11.70 -8.80
N THR A 125 -11.98 -12.33 -9.47
CA THR A 125 -11.06 -13.29 -8.82
C THR A 125 -10.16 -12.65 -7.77
N ALA A 126 -9.75 -11.39 -7.93
CA ALA A 126 -8.98 -10.66 -6.92
C ALA A 126 -9.87 -10.26 -5.74
N LEU A 127 -11.10 -9.84 -6.01
CA LEU A 127 -12.10 -9.53 -5.01
C LEU A 127 -12.45 -10.78 -4.17
N GLN A 128 -12.74 -11.91 -4.83
CA GLN A 128 -13.02 -13.19 -4.15
C GLN A 128 -11.83 -13.66 -3.31
N LEU A 129 -10.60 -13.42 -3.77
CA LEU A 129 -9.41 -13.68 -2.97
C LEU A 129 -9.38 -12.83 -1.70
N THR A 130 -9.71 -11.54 -1.80
CA THR A 130 -9.81 -10.64 -0.65
C THR A 130 -10.90 -11.08 0.32
N LEU A 131 -12.09 -11.43 -0.16
CA LEU A 131 -13.21 -11.91 0.65
C LEU A 131 -12.86 -13.20 1.40
N ARG A 132 -12.20 -14.16 0.73
CA ARG A 132 -11.86 -15.46 1.29
C ARG A 132 -10.77 -15.39 2.36
N GLN A 133 -9.72 -14.60 2.16
CA GLN A 133 -8.55 -14.57 3.05
C GLN A 133 -8.36 -13.29 3.85
N GLY A 134 -9.22 -12.29 3.62
CA GLY A 134 -9.21 -11.01 4.34
C GLY A 134 -8.26 -9.97 3.78
N VAL A 135 -7.32 -10.33 2.92
CA VAL A 135 -6.35 -9.44 2.31
C VAL A 135 -5.89 -9.98 0.96
N CYS A 136 -5.75 -9.13 -0.04
CA CYS A 136 -5.12 -9.49 -1.31
C CYS A 136 -3.89 -8.60 -1.52
N VAL A 137 -2.78 -9.25 -1.80
CA VAL A 137 -1.51 -8.64 -2.19
C VAL A 137 -1.14 -9.09 -3.60
N PHE A 138 -0.43 -8.25 -4.31
CA PHE A 138 -0.11 -8.45 -5.72
C PHE A 138 1.33 -8.96 -5.86
N ASN A 139 1.50 -10.09 -6.52
CA ASN A 139 2.80 -10.74 -6.67
C ASN A 139 3.63 -10.09 -7.78
N ASP A 140 4.79 -9.55 -7.42
CA ASP A 140 5.78 -9.05 -8.36
C ASP A 140 6.69 -10.21 -8.80
N ASN A 141 6.36 -10.84 -9.92
CA ASN A 141 7.04 -12.06 -10.38
C ASN A 141 8.49 -11.85 -10.86
N GLU A 142 8.96 -10.62 -10.93
CA GLU A 142 10.30 -10.31 -11.44
C GLU A 142 11.31 -10.06 -10.32
N GLN A 143 10.85 -10.03 -9.06
CA GLN A 143 11.67 -9.60 -7.94
C GLN A 143 11.58 -10.58 -6.78
N PHE A 144 12.72 -11.01 -6.27
CA PHE A 144 12.84 -11.96 -5.17
C PHE A 144 13.22 -11.24 -3.87
N ASN A 145 12.81 -11.79 -2.73
CA ASN A 145 13.19 -11.27 -1.42
C ASN A 145 14.71 -11.21 -1.24
N ARG A 146 15.45 -12.20 -1.76
CA ARG A 146 16.92 -12.23 -1.73
C ARG A 146 17.59 -11.00 -2.35
N GLN A 147 16.91 -10.36 -3.31
CA GLN A 147 17.42 -9.19 -4.03
C GLN A 147 17.14 -7.87 -3.29
N TRP A 148 16.09 -7.85 -2.46
CA TRP A 148 15.51 -6.63 -1.92
C TRP A 148 15.34 -6.61 -0.40
N CYS A 149 15.84 -7.64 0.30
CA CYS A 149 15.91 -7.68 1.75
C CYS A 149 17.38 -7.67 2.17
N HIS A 150 17.79 -6.64 2.91
CA HIS A 150 19.18 -6.55 3.37
C HIS A 150 19.48 -7.55 4.48
N ASP A 151 20.77 -7.77 4.75
CA ASP A 151 21.25 -8.84 5.64
C ASP A 151 20.77 -8.68 7.08
N ILE A 152 20.71 -7.44 7.62
CA ILE A 152 20.22 -7.18 8.97
C ILE A 152 18.74 -7.58 9.08
N PHE A 153 17.91 -7.21 8.10
CA PHE A 153 16.53 -7.65 8.03
C PHE A 153 16.42 -9.17 8.03
N CYS A 154 17.19 -9.82 7.17
CA CYS A 154 17.17 -11.28 7.02
C CYS A 154 17.63 -11.98 8.32
N SER A 155 18.69 -11.51 8.96
CA SER A 155 19.22 -12.11 10.19
C SER A 155 18.31 -11.86 11.39
N SER A 156 17.83 -10.63 11.56
CA SER A 156 16.97 -10.25 12.68
C SER A 156 15.63 -10.97 12.67
N LEU A 157 15.09 -11.28 11.48
CA LEU A 157 13.83 -11.98 11.31
C LEU A 157 14.01 -13.48 11.03
N THR A 158 15.24 -13.98 11.08
CA THR A 158 15.57 -15.39 10.82
C THR A 158 14.95 -15.87 9.49
N VAL A 159 15.17 -15.06 8.42
CA VAL A 159 14.61 -15.35 7.08
C VAL A 159 15.31 -16.58 6.51
N THR A 160 14.54 -17.61 6.19
CA THR A 160 15.03 -18.86 5.62
C THR A 160 15.42 -18.70 4.14
N GLU A 161 16.28 -19.58 3.63
CA GLU A 161 16.65 -19.58 2.20
C GLU A 161 15.42 -19.71 1.29
N LYS A 162 14.45 -20.53 1.70
CA LYS A 162 13.18 -20.64 0.98
C LYS A 162 12.42 -19.31 0.91
N GLU A 163 12.33 -18.58 2.02
CA GLU A 163 11.67 -17.27 2.06
C GLU A 163 12.44 -16.23 1.23
N LYS A 164 13.77 -16.33 1.16
CA LYS A 164 14.59 -15.46 0.29
C LYS A 164 14.31 -15.71 -1.20
N ASP A 165 13.98 -16.94 -1.57
CA ASP A 165 13.67 -17.31 -2.96
C ASP A 165 12.21 -17.05 -3.35
N GLU A 166 11.40 -16.56 -2.44
CA GLU A 166 10.04 -16.14 -2.77
C GLU A 166 10.03 -14.76 -3.41
N HIS A 167 9.06 -14.57 -4.31
CA HIS A 167 8.84 -13.27 -4.96
C HIS A 167 8.38 -12.22 -3.96
N GLN A 168 8.76 -10.98 -4.21
CA GLN A 168 8.19 -9.85 -3.50
C GLN A 168 6.73 -9.61 -3.92
N ILE A 169 5.97 -8.97 -3.05
CA ILE A 169 4.71 -8.34 -3.44
C ILE A 169 4.99 -6.94 -3.99
N TRP A 170 4.06 -6.39 -4.75
CA TRP A 170 4.05 -4.98 -5.08
C TRP A 170 3.29 -4.19 -4.01
N ALA A 171 3.97 -3.32 -3.29
CA ALA A 171 3.39 -2.56 -2.19
C ALA A 171 2.71 -1.25 -2.62
N GLY A 172 2.67 -0.95 -3.92
CA GLY A 172 1.97 0.22 -4.47
C GLY A 172 0.44 0.15 -4.35
N ALA A 173 -0.11 -1.05 -4.17
CA ALA A 173 -1.51 -1.27 -3.80
C ALA A 173 -1.68 -2.52 -2.92
N VAL A 174 -2.63 -2.44 -1.98
CA VAL A 174 -3.05 -3.54 -1.12
C VAL A 174 -4.55 -3.45 -0.92
N THR A 175 -5.26 -4.58 -1.03
CA THR A 175 -6.70 -4.60 -0.74
C THR A 175 -6.99 -5.51 0.45
N PHE A 176 -7.90 -5.10 1.32
CA PHE A 176 -8.26 -5.90 2.49
C PHE A 176 -9.67 -5.61 3.00
N LEU A 177 -10.21 -6.55 3.75
CA LEU A 177 -11.45 -6.36 4.49
C LEU A 177 -11.13 -5.71 5.84
N GLN A 178 -11.75 -4.58 6.11
CA GLN A 178 -11.57 -3.86 7.36
C GLN A 178 -11.99 -4.74 8.55
N GLY A 179 -11.13 -4.83 9.56
CA GLY A 179 -11.37 -5.62 10.76
C GLY A 179 -11.24 -7.14 10.59
N HIS A 180 -10.92 -7.65 9.40
CA HIS A 180 -10.73 -9.08 9.20
C HIS A 180 -9.52 -9.60 10.02
N PRO A 181 -9.63 -10.71 10.78
CA PRO A 181 -8.57 -11.15 11.70
C PRO A 181 -7.20 -11.37 11.05
N ARG A 182 -7.15 -11.91 9.81
CA ARG A 182 -5.86 -12.12 9.12
C ARG A 182 -5.23 -10.81 8.66
N ALA A 183 -6.04 -9.83 8.19
CA ALA A 183 -5.55 -8.49 7.86
C ALA A 183 -5.06 -7.78 9.13
N ALA A 184 -5.80 -7.89 10.22
CA ALA A 184 -5.44 -7.30 11.52
C ALA A 184 -4.10 -7.87 12.03
N ALA A 185 -3.92 -9.19 11.98
CA ALA A 185 -2.66 -9.83 12.39
C ALA A 185 -1.49 -9.38 11.51
N LEU A 186 -1.67 -9.40 10.19
CA LEU A 186 -0.65 -8.98 9.22
C LEU A 186 -0.19 -7.54 9.46
N PHE A 187 -1.13 -6.59 9.52
CA PHE A 187 -0.78 -5.17 9.64
C PHE A 187 -0.29 -4.79 11.03
N LYS A 188 -0.78 -5.44 12.09
CA LYS A 188 -0.24 -5.27 13.44
C LYS A 188 1.23 -5.69 13.51
N GLU A 189 1.57 -6.84 12.93
CA GLU A 189 2.95 -7.32 12.91
C GLU A 189 3.82 -6.44 11.99
N ALA A 190 3.32 -6.07 10.80
CA ALA A 190 4.02 -5.17 9.90
C ALA A 190 4.35 -3.83 10.56
N TRP A 191 3.40 -3.24 11.28
CA TRP A 191 3.61 -2.00 12.02
C TRP A 191 4.61 -2.20 13.16
N ALA A 192 4.53 -3.28 13.92
CA ALA A 192 5.50 -3.59 15.00
C ALA A 192 6.93 -3.74 14.47
N LEU A 193 7.11 -4.28 13.25
CA LEU A 193 8.41 -4.36 12.58
C LEU A 193 8.87 -3.00 12.07
N ALA A 194 7.97 -2.19 11.51
CA ALA A 194 8.27 -0.85 11.01
C ALA A 194 8.78 0.11 12.11
N GLN A 195 8.41 -0.13 13.36
CA GLN A 195 8.93 0.64 14.51
C GLN A 195 10.39 0.33 14.85
N LYS A 196 11.00 -0.68 14.24
CA LYS A 196 12.39 -1.03 14.39
C LYS A 196 13.18 -0.49 13.21
N ARG A 197 13.95 0.59 13.45
CA ARG A 197 14.68 1.29 12.40
C ARG A 197 15.58 0.34 11.60
N GLU A 198 16.28 -0.54 12.26
CA GLU A 198 17.17 -1.55 11.67
C GLU A 198 16.44 -2.57 10.77
N ILE A 199 15.12 -2.71 10.93
CA ILE A 199 14.29 -3.59 10.10
C ILE A 199 13.76 -2.85 8.88
N ILE A 200 13.23 -1.63 9.06
CA ILE A 200 12.57 -0.93 7.94
C ILE A 200 13.54 -0.16 7.08
N VAL A 201 14.59 0.42 7.63
CA VAL A 201 15.58 1.21 6.87
C VAL A 201 16.77 0.36 6.50
N GLY A 202 17.28 -0.40 7.45
CA GLY A 202 18.54 -1.09 7.37
C GLY A 202 19.74 -0.12 7.25
N GLU A 203 20.94 -0.70 7.29
CA GLU A 203 22.13 0.03 6.86
C GLU A 203 22.07 0.26 5.36
N LYS A 204 22.77 1.30 4.89
CA LYS A 204 22.89 1.59 3.47
C LYS A 204 23.37 0.33 2.74
N TRP A 205 22.51 -0.25 1.92
CA TRP A 205 22.80 -1.52 1.29
C TRP A 205 23.99 -1.39 0.33
N SER A 206 24.94 -2.26 0.46
CA SER A 206 26.18 -2.26 -0.31
C SER A 206 26.43 -3.57 -1.06
N GLY A 207 25.43 -4.46 -1.06
CA GLY A 207 25.54 -5.74 -1.75
C GLY A 207 25.49 -5.59 -3.27
N LEU A 208 26.27 -6.42 -3.95
CA LEU A 208 26.19 -6.60 -5.39
C LEU A 208 25.81 -8.06 -5.65
N ASP A 209 24.98 -8.29 -6.65
CA ASP A 209 24.75 -9.65 -7.14
C ASP A 209 25.96 -10.17 -7.91
N SER A 210 25.91 -11.42 -8.37
CA SER A 210 26.96 -12.04 -9.19
C SER A 210 27.21 -11.32 -10.52
N THR A 211 26.30 -10.43 -10.94
CA THR A 211 26.42 -9.61 -12.16
C THR A 211 26.92 -8.20 -11.87
N GLY A 212 27.19 -7.85 -10.61
CA GLY A 212 27.56 -6.51 -10.17
C GLY A 212 26.42 -5.52 -10.07
N LYS A 213 25.16 -5.99 -10.17
CA LYS A 213 23.97 -5.15 -10.03
C LYS A 213 23.71 -4.88 -8.55
N GLN A 214 23.57 -3.62 -8.21
CA GLN A 214 23.24 -3.20 -6.86
C GLN A 214 21.73 -3.36 -6.59
N TYR A 215 21.39 -4.01 -5.49
CA TYR A 215 20.06 -4.11 -4.96
C TYR A 215 19.92 -3.25 -3.70
N GLY A 216 18.71 -2.90 -3.32
CA GLY A 216 18.45 -2.11 -2.13
C GLY A 216 17.32 -2.73 -1.30
N HIS A 217 17.28 -2.40 -0.01
CA HIS A 217 16.15 -2.78 0.83
C HIS A 217 14.89 -2.01 0.40
N ARG A 218 13.76 -2.72 0.27
CA ARG A 218 12.47 -2.12 -0.15
C ARG A 218 11.53 -1.86 1.02
N HIS A 219 12.07 -1.56 2.18
CA HIS A 219 11.35 -1.02 3.33
C HIS A 219 10.02 -1.76 3.64
N ASP A 220 8.89 -1.07 3.49
CA ASP A 220 7.54 -1.58 3.67
C ASP A 220 7.24 -2.81 2.80
N GLN A 221 7.67 -2.79 1.54
CA GLN A 221 7.47 -3.90 0.61
C GLN A 221 8.19 -5.18 1.06
N SER A 222 9.41 -5.07 1.60
CA SER A 222 10.16 -6.21 2.13
C SER A 222 9.46 -6.83 3.35
N ILE A 223 8.96 -5.99 4.27
CA ILE A 223 8.20 -6.45 5.43
C ILE A 223 6.91 -7.17 5.00
N LEU A 224 6.10 -6.52 4.17
CA LEU A 224 4.84 -7.10 3.72
C LEU A 224 5.04 -8.37 2.88
N SER A 225 6.13 -8.45 2.09
CA SER A 225 6.47 -9.63 1.32
C SER A 225 6.75 -10.82 2.21
N LEU A 226 7.62 -10.65 3.21
CA LEU A 226 7.96 -11.71 4.17
C LEU A 226 6.73 -12.15 4.97
N LEU A 227 5.98 -11.20 5.52
CA LEU A 227 4.82 -11.52 6.35
C LEU A 227 3.69 -12.18 5.56
N SER A 228 3.45 -11.76 4.30
CA SER A 228 2.47 -12.41 3.43
C SER A 228 2.85 -13.88 3.14
N SER A 229 4.14 -14.18 2.98
CA SER A 229 4.66 -15.54 2.83
C SER A 229 4.41 -16.36 4.09
N ARG A 230 4.78 -15.83 5.26
CA ARG A 230 4.59 -16.51 6.57
C ARG A 230 3.13 -16.75 6.90
N ALA A 231 2.26 -15.81 6.55
CA ALA A 231 0.82 -15.95 6.67
C ALA A 231 0.21 -16.89 5.62
N LYS A 232 1.02 -17.43 4.68
CA LYS A 232 0.59 -18.28 3.55
C LYS A 232 -0.56 -17.64 2.78
N LEU A 233 -0.44 -16.34 2.48
CA LEU A 233 -1.41 -15.65 1.66
C LEU A 233 -1.23 -16.08 0.19
N GLU A 234 -2.34 -16.41 -0.44
CA GLU A 234 -2.38 -16.51 -1.89
C GLU A 234 -2.25 -15.11 -2.48
N ARG A 235 -1.36 -14.94 -3.47
CA ARG A 235 -1.03 -13.65 -4.08
C ARG A 235 -1.63 -13.57 -5.48
N TYR A 236 -2.22 -12.42 -5.78
CA TYR A 236 -2.77 -12.18 -7.11
C TYR A 236 -1.66 -11.76 -8.08
N PRO A 237 -1.63 -12.26 -9.33
CA PRO A 237 -0.61 -11.87 -10.30
C PRO A 237 -0.69 -10.38 -10.66
N LEU A 238 0.36 -9.60 -10.34
CA LEU A 238 0.41 -8.16 -10.58
C LEU A 238 0.16 -7.79 -12.06
N ARG A 239 0.77 -8.53 -12.99
CA ARG A 239 0.62 -8.31 -14.43
C ARG A 239 -0.81 -8.33 -14.98
N LYS A 240 -1.77 -8.87 -14.20
CA LYS A 240 -3.18 -8.89 -14.57
C LYS A 240 -3.93 -7.61 -14.18
N VAL A 241 -3.33 -6.75 -13.37
CA VAL A 241 -4.00 -5.56 -12.81
C VAL A 241 -3.17 -4.29 -12.90
N TYR A 242 -1.92 -4.35 -13.37
CA TYR A 242 -0.95 -3.27 -13.31
C TYR A 242 -0.35 -2.94 -14.67
N SER A 243 -0.07 -1.63 -14.88
CA SER A 243 0.81 -1.12 -15.93
C SER A 243 1.62 0.08 -15.42
N ASP A 244 2.84 0.23 -15.89
CA ASP A 244 3.78 1.29 -15.50
C ASP A 244 3.97 2.37 -16.61
N GLY A 245 3.03 2.50 -17.52
CA GLY A 245 3.04 3.58 -18.51
C GLY A 245 2.00 3.43 -19.61
N PRO A 246 1.61 4.54 -20.24
CA PRO A 246 0.56 4.56 -21.27
C PRO A 246 0.92 3.76 -22.54
N SER A 247 2.20 3.55 -22.80
CA SER A 247 2.67 2.83 -24.00
C SER A 247 2.46 1.32 -23.95
N ASN A 248 2.26 0.74 -22.74
CA ASN A 248 2.10 -0.70 -22.53
C ASN A 248 0.72 -1.07 -21.96
N ALA A 249 -0.14 -0.07 -21.74
CA ALA A 249 -1.44 -0.30 -21.14
C ALA A 249 -2.46 -0.71 -22.22
N ASN A 250 -2.87 -1.97 -22.18
CA ASN A 250 -4.23 -2.25 -22.60
C ASN A 250 -5.14 -1.70 -21.47
N ILE A 251 -5.54 -0.42 -21.60
CA ILE A 251 -6.36 0.32 -20.63
C ILE A 251 -7.62 -0.47 -20.25
N ASP A 252 -8.09 -1.33 -21.15
CA ASP A 252 -9.29 -2.16 -20.92
C ASP A 252 -9.08 -3.30 -19.91
N THR A 253 -7.85 -3.59 -19.50
CA THR A 253 -7.55 -4.69 -18.56
C THR A 253 -6.82 -4.26 -17.29
N VAL A 254 -6.28 -3.05 -17.24
CA VAL A 254 -5.46 -2.54 -16.13
C VAL A 254 -6.33 -1.89 -15.06
N CYS A 255 -6.15 -2.27 -13.80
CA CYS A 255 -6.84 -1.65 -12.65
C CYS A 255 -5.99 -0.56 -12.00
N PHE A 256 -4.67 -0.75 -12.00
CA PHE A 256 -3.70 0.17 -11.38
C PHE A 256 -2.72 0.66 -12.42
N PHE A 257 -2.59 1.97 -12.52
CA PHE A 257 -1.68 2.63 -13.44
C PHE A 257 -0.73 3.55 -12.67
N VAL A 258 0.59 3.38 -12.85
CA VAL A 258 1.57 4.26 -12.19
C VAL A 258 1.86 5.47 -13.06
N HIS A 259 1.54 6.67 -12.56
CA HIS A 259 1.71 7.92 -13.31
C HIS A 259 2.87 8.79 -12.82
N ARG A 260 3.44 8.55 -11.63
CA ARG A 260 4.59 9.29 -11.05
C ARG A 260 4.47 10.82 -11.08
N GLY A 261 3.25 11.34 -11.10
CA GLY A 261 2.99 12.78 -11.18
C GLY A 261 3.23 13.44 -12.56
N ASN A 262 3.51 12.66 -13.60
CA ASN A 262 3.87 13.14 -14.94
C ASN A 262 2.76 12.90 -15.99
N VAL A 263 1.51 12.80 -15.59
CA VAL A 263 0.45 12.58 -16.56
C VAL A 263 -0.13 13.90 -17.03
N ASN A 264 0.24 14.30 -18.26
CA ASN A 264 -0.68 15.02 -19.13
C ASN A 264 -1.71 13.98 -19.61
N VAL A 265 -2.85 13.90 -18.93
CA VAL A 265 -4.03 13.15 -19.39
C VAL A 265 -4.82 14.04 -20.31
#